data_57c9f68905a92d71fccab1903f4b7c45
#
_entry.id   57c9f68905a92d71fccab1903f4b7c45
#
_cell.length_a   1.000
_cell.length_b   1.000
_cell.length_c   1.000
_cell.angle_alpha   90.00
_cell.angle_beta   90.00
_cell.angle_gamma   90.00
#
_symmetry.space_group_name_H-M   'P 1'
#
loop_
_entity.id
_entity.type
_entity.pdbx_description
1 polymer ?
#
loop_
_entity_poly.entity_id
_entity_poly.type
_entity_poly.pdbx_seq_one_letter_code
_entity_poly.pdbx_strand_id
1 'polypeptide(L)'
;MEFLTNIIAPPFAWLLSLLYNWTENYGISIILFAVAVQLVLLPITAKSKKGMMKMSRLQPRIQEIQQKYANDQAKQQEAMQALQKEEGATMGCGGCLWSFIPMFILLPLYSIIRYPLQHMLGAGEELIEAIGKVGDLASKGVYWQITAADQLFNNPELFEGIEGITETVLNGIDFSFLGLSLGAIPEYNIFGSGWEWNWAHIGLFLIPVISAGSQVLQSLISQKMNNSVITNEKGIQDKEVAQKSQSNQTMKIMIYMMPLMSLVIGFTVPAALSIYWLVGGVIRTIEDIILTKHYRKKYDAEDMDRLAKYQAQLDAEAEKERIRAEKRAANPDGITENTSKKKQQKKQKAEEAAAKAAAAKEYAAKKGVVEEEKPANETLSGVKDRPNCKGRNYDPNRYTEEEK
;
A
#
# COMPACT_ATOMS: atom_id res chain seq x y z
N MET A 1 -14.82 -8.32 24.87
CA MET A 1 -13.45 -8.86 24.61
C MET A 1 -13.28 -10.27 25.15
N GLU A 2 -13.91 -10.61 26.27
CA GLU A 2 -13.89 -11.96 26.88
C GLU A 2 -14.35 -13.08 25.94
N PHE A 3 -15.35 -12.82 25.08
CA PHE A 3 -15.83 -13.82 24.11
C PHE A 3 -14.72 -14.29 23.13
N LEU A 4 -13.92 -13.38 22.61
CA LEU A 4 -12.83 -13.73 21.67
C LEU A 4 -11.70 -14.46 22.40
N THR A 5 -11.33 -14.03 23.61
CA THR A 5 -10.31 -14.72 24.40
C THR A 5 -10.77 -16.12 24.81
N ASN A 6 -12.02 -16.28 25.23
CA ASN A 6 -12.53 -17.58 25.70
C ASN A 6 -12.71 -18.63 24.59
N ILE A 7 -12.93 -18.21 23.33
CA ILE A 7 -13.09 -19.14 22.21
C ILE A 7 -11.75 -19.38 21.49
N ILE A 8 -10.94 -18.34 21.29
CA ILE A 8 -9.73 -18.45 20.47
C ILE A 8 -8.51 -18.82 21.31
N ALA A 9 -8.43 -18.41 22.58
CA ALA A 9 -7.29 -18.74 23.43
C ALA A 9 -7.10 -20.25 23.68
N PRO A 10 -8.14 -21.08 23.95
CA PRO A 10 -7.93 -22.50 24.24
C PRO A 10 -7.22 -23.28 23.12
N PRO A 11 -7.60 -23.21 21.83
CA PRO A 11 -6.89 -23.93 20.78
C PRO A 11 -5.44 -23.44 20.60
N PHE A 12 -5.19 -22.14 20.81
CA PHE A 12 -3.84 -21.58 20.74
C PHE A 12 -3.01 -21.96 21.96
N ALA A 13 -3.60 -21.99 23.15
CA ALA A 13 -2.96 -22.45 24.37
C ALA A 13 -2.58 -23.94 24.26
N TRP A 14 -3.50 -24.76 23.78
CA TRP A 14 -3.24 -26.16 23.51
C TRP A 14 -2.08 -26.36 22.54
N LEU A 15 -2.07 -25.63 21.43
CA LEU A 15 -0.98 -25.68 20.44
C LEU A 15 0.35 -25.28 21.06
N LEU A 16 0.38 -24.17 21.82
CA LEU A 16 1.62 -23.68 22.44
C LEU A 16 2.13 -24.66 23.49
N SER A 17 1.24 -25.22 24.32
CA SER A 17 1.58 -26.26 25.33
C SER A 17 2.11 -27.51 24.65
N LEU A 18 1.48 -27.97 23.55
CA LEU A 18 1.94 -29.12 22.79
C LEU A 18 3.36 -28.90 22.25
N LEU A 19 3.63 -27.72 21.70
CA LEU A 19 4.95 -27.35 21.19
C LEU A 19 5.98 -27.25 22.32
N TYR A 20 5.57 -26.71 23.48
CA TYR A 20 6.44 -26.64 24.65
C TYR A 20 6.79 -28.03 25.20
N ASN A 21 5.82 -28.90 25.33
CA ASN A 21 6.05 -30.27 25.77
C ASN A 21 6.94 -31.07 24.80
N TRP A 22 6.96 -30.70 23.52
CA TRP A 22 7.80 -31.36 22.53
C TRP A 22 9.21 -30.81 22.47
N THR A 23 9.38 -29.51 22.66
CA THR A 23 10.68 -28.84 22.49
C THR A 23 11.42 -28.59 23.79
N GLU A 24 10.71 -28.63 24.91
CA GLU A 24 11.19 -28.29 26.26
C GLU A 24 11.87 -26.90 26.30
N ASN A 25 11.56 -26.06 25.34
CA ASN A 25 12.14 -24.73 25.22
C ASN A 25 11.10 -23.71 24.79
N TYR A 26 10.81 -22.73 25.64
CA TYR A 26 9.76 -21.74 25.43
C TYR A 26 9.99 -20.88 24.22
N GLY A 27 11.25 -20.45 23.96
CA GLY A 27 11.58 -19.61 22.81
C GLY A 27 11.37 -20.34 21.48
N ILE A 28 11.80 -21.62 21.39
CA ILE A 28 11.56 -22.46 20.21
C ILE A 28 10.06 -22.67 20.03
N SER A 29 9.33 -22.91 21.12
CA SER A 29 7.87 -23.10 21.08
C SER A 29 7.15 -21.87 20.52
N ILE A 30 7.52 -20.65 20.93
CA ILE A 30 6.98 -19.40 20.40
C ILE A 30 7.30 -19.23 18.91
N ILE A 31 8.52 -19.59 18.50
CA ILE A 31 8.93 -19.53 17.07
C ILE A 31 8.08 -20.51 16.25
N LEU A 32 7.97 -21.76 16.66
CA LEU A 32 7.17 -22.76 15.96
C LEU A 32 5.69 -22.42 15.97
N PHE A 33 5.18 -21.89 17.08
CA PHE A 33 3.82 -21.37 17.17
C PHE A 33 3.56 -20.25 16.16
N ALA A 34 4.48 -19.27 16.05
CA ALA A 34 4.37 -18.21 15.08
C ALA A 34 4.34 -18.75 13.63
N VAL A 35 5.19 -19.74 13.31
CA VAL A 35 5.19 -20.41 12.00
C VAL A 35 3.86 -21.12 11.75
N ALA A 36 3.37 -21.93 12.70
CA ALA A 36 2.12 -22.66 12.57
C ALA A 36 0.92 -21.74 12.35
N VAL A 37 0.83 -20.65 13.11
CA VAL A 37 -0.23 -19.66 12.97
C VAL A 37 -0.18 -19.00 11.58
N GLN A 38 1.00 -18.60 11.08
CA GLN A 38 1.13 -18.00 9.76
C GLN A 38 0.76 -18.97 8.63
N LEU A 39 1.11 -20.27 8.77
CA LEU A 39 0.71 -21.29 7.80
C LEU A 39 -0.81 -21.49 7.77
N VAL A 40 -1.48 -21.49 8.92
CA VAL A 40 -2.95 -21.55 9.00
C VAL A 40 -3.60 -20.32 8.35
N LEU A 41 -2.97 -19.16 8.50
CA LEU A 41 -3.46 -17.90 7.91
C LEU A 41 -3.11 -17.73 6.43
N LEU A 42 -2.20 -18.51 5.88
CA LEU A 42 -1.70 -18.38 4.51
C LEU A 42 -2.81 -18.27 3.45
N PRO A 43 -3.88 -19.10 3.44
CA PRO A 43 -4.94 -18.96 2.43
C PRO A 43 -5.68 -17.62 2.52
N ILE A 44 -5.78 -17.08 3.72
CA ILE A 44 -6.41 -15.79 4.00
C ILE A 44 -5.51 -14.64 3.54
N THR A 45 -4.23 -14.69 3.91
CA THR A 45 -3.22 -13.70 3.51
C THR A 45 -3.04 -13.68 1.99
N ALA A 46 -3.08 -14.85 1.34
CA ALA A 46 -3.02 -14.97 -0.12
C ALA A 46 -4.21 -14.27 -0.81
N LYS A 47 -5.43 -14.48 -0.29
CA LYS A 47 -6.64 -13.81 -0.82
C LYS A 47 -6.58 -12.29 -0.61
N SER A 48 -6.15 -11.84 0.57
CA SER A 48 -5.95 -10.44 0.90
C SER A 48 -4.90 -9.79 -0.02
N LYS A 49 -3.76 -10.45 -0.23
CA LYS A 49 -2.68 -9.99 -1.12
C LYS A 49 -3.16 -9.82 -2.55
N LYS A 50 -3.92 -10.78 -3.08
CA LYS A 50 -4.52 -10.67 -4.42
C LYS A 50 -5.42 -9.43 -4.54
N GLY A 51 -6.26 -9.17 -3.53
CA GLY A 51 -7.12 -7.99 -3.48
C GLY A 51 -6.31 -6.68 -3.44
N MET A 52 -5.26 -6.64 -2.60
CA MET A 52 -4.37 -5.48 -2.48
C MET A 52 -3.63 -5.19 -3.80
N MET A 53 -3.10 -6.21 -4.48
CA MET A 53 -2.45 -6.04 -5.77
C MET A 53 -3.43 -5.53 -6.83
N LYS A 54 -4.68 -6.03 -6.86
CA LYS A 54 -5.74 -5.52 -7.74
C LYS A 54 -6.01 -4.03 -7.47
N MET A 55 -6.12 -3.63 -6.20
CA MET A 55 -6.28 -2.23 -5.83
C MET A 55 -5.09 -1.35 -6.22
N SER A 56 -3.86 -1.86 -6.06
CA SER A 56 -2.66 -1.13 -6.50
C SER A 56 -2.66 -0.87 -8.01
N ARG A 57 -3.17 -1.79 -8.82
CA ARG A 57 -3.32 -1.60 -10.28
C ARG A 57 -4.36 -0.54 -10.64
N LEU A 58 -5.35 -0.30 -9.79
CA LEU A 58 -6.38 0.72 -10.01
C LEU A 58 -5.95 2.13 -9.56
N GLN A 59 -4.77 2.27 -8.94
CA GLN A 59 -4.29 3.55 -8.43
C GLN A 59 -4.27 4.68 -9.47
N PRO A 60 -3.88 4.50 -10.75
CA PRO A 60 -3.96 5.56 -11.75
C PRO A 60 -5.39 6.08 -11.94
N ARG A 61 -6.36 5.17 -12.14
CA ARG A 61 -7.77 5.53 -12.30
C ARG A 61 -8.35 6.20 -11.04
N ILE A 62 -7.92 5.74 -9.86
CA ILE A 62 -8.29 6.34 -8.58
C ILE A 62 -7.80 7.79 -8.50
N GLN A 63 -6.54 8.05 -8.88
CA GLN A 63 -5.98 9.41 -8.89
C GLN A 63 -6.67 10.32 -9.90
N GLU A 64 -7.02 9.82 -11.09
CA GLU A 64 -7.81 10.57 -12.06
C GLU A 64 -9.17 10.98 -11.52
N ILE A 65 -9.88 10.06 -10.84
CA ILE A 65 -11.15 10.37 -10.19
C ILE A 65 -10.97 11.42 -9.10
N GLN A 66 -9.93 11.30 -8.27
CA GLN A 66 -9.62 12.26 -7.21
C GLN A 66 -9.32 13.65 -7.76
N GLN A 67 -8.57 13.75 -8.87
CA GLN A 67 -8.28 15.01 -9.52
C GLN A 67 -9.51 15.61 -10.18
N LYS A 68 -10.29 14.79 -10.89
CA LYS A 68 -11.49 15.23 -11.62
C LYS A 68 -12.58 15.77 -10.70
N TYR A 69 -12.73 15.17 -9.53
CA TYR A 69 -13.76 15.53 -8.55
C TYR A 69 -13.18 16.11 -7.26
N ALA A 70 -12.05 16.83 -7.35
CA ALA A 70 -11.35 17.37 -6.18
C ALA A 70 -12.24 18.26 -5.27
N ASN A 71 -13.21 18.96 -5.86
CA ASN A 71 -14.11 19.90 -5.17
C ASN A 71 -15.49 19.30 -4.88
N ASP A 72 -15.75 18.04 -5.24
CA ASP A 72 -17.07 17.39 -5.09
C ASP A 72 -16.89 15.98 -4.52
N GLN A 73 -16.83 15.89 -3.18
CA GLN A 73 -16.65 14.62 -2.47
C GLN A 73 -17.75 13.59 -2.75
N ALA A 74 -19.00 14.04 -2.97
CA ALA A 74 -20.11 13.13 -3.25
C ALA A 74 -19.92 12.42 -4.59
N LYS A 75 -19.61 13.18 -5.67
CA LYS A 75 -19.32 12.60 -6.98
C LYS A 75 -18.02 11.79 -7.00
N GLN A 76 -17.02 12.21 -6.24
CA GLN A 76 -15.79 11.43 -6.08
C GLN A 76 -16.08 10.04 -5.48
N GLN A 77 -16.90 10.00 -4.43
CA GLN A 77 -17.28 8.75 -3.76
C GLN A 77 -18.16 7.86 -4.66
N GLU A 78 -19.10 8.45 -5.42
CA GLU A 78 -19.92 7.73 -6.39
C GLU A 78 -19.07 7.12 -7.51
N ALA A 79 -18.16 7.91 -8.10
CA ALA A 79 -17.25 7.44 -9.16
C ALA A 79 -16.29 6.34 -8.64
N MET A 80 -15.83 6.45 -7.40
CA MET A 80 -15.03 5.41 -6.75
C MET A 80 -15.81 4.11 -6.55
N GLN A 81 -17.07 4.19 -6.12
CA GLN A 81 -17.94 3.02 -5.98
C GLN A 81 -18.26 2.38 -7.34
N ALA A 82 -18.48 3.20 -8.38
CA ALA A 82 -18.69 2.71 -9.74
C ALA A 82 -17.47 1.94 -10.26
N LEU A 83 -16.27 2.51 -10.09
CA LEU A 83 -15.01 1.85 -10.45
C LEU A 83 -14.83 0.51 -9.72
N GLN A 84 -15.15 0.47 -8.44
CA GLN A 84 -15.08 -0.75 -7.63
C GLN A 84 -16.02 -1.84 -8.10
N LYS A 85 -17.27 -1.47 -8.46
CA LYS A 85 -18.25 -2.40 -9.00
C LYS A 85 -17.84 -2.92 -10.38
N GLU A 86 -17.36 -2.03 -11.26
CA GLU A 86 -16.91 -2.38 -12.60
C GLU A 86 -15.76 -3.40 -12.55
N GLU A 87 -14.77 -3.14 -11.71
CA GLU A 87 -13.59 -3.99 -11.59
C GLU A 87 -13.79 -5.19 -10.66
N GLY A 88 -14.93 -5.29 -9.97
CA GLY A 88 -15.15 -6.33 -8.95
C GLY A 88 -14.10 -6.28 -7.82
N ALA A 89 -13.56 -5.11 -7.57
CA ALA A 89 -12.63 -4.86 -6.48
C ALA A 89 -13.44 -4.40 -5.27
N THR A 90 -13.73 -5.31 -4.34
CA THR A 90 -14.40 -4.95 -3.10
C THR A 90 -13.47 -4.13 -2.20
N MET A 91 -13.60 -2.81 -2.27
CA MET A 91 -13.10 -1.90 -1.23
C MET A 91 -14.07 -1.83 -0.02
N GLY A 92 -15.03 -2.74 0.02
CA GLY A 92 -15.90 -2.89 1.17
C GLY A 92 -15.12 -3.35 2.40
N CYS A 93 -15.73 -3.20 3.58
CA CYS A 93 -15.20 -3.60 4.90
C CYS A 93 -14.50 -4.97 4.93
N GLY A 94 -14.77 -5.85 3.97
CA GLY A 94 -14.07 -7.12 3.81
C GLY A 94 -12.56 -7.00 3.59
N GLY A 95 -12.06 -6.04 2.81
CA GLY A 95 -10.62 -5.86 2.60
C GLY A 95 -9.89 -5.30 3.81
N CYS A 96 -10.52 -4.36 4.52
CA CYS A 96 -9.99 -3.79 5.77
C CYS A 96 -10.04 -4.81 6.91
N LEU A 97 -11.14 -5.58 7.02
CA LEU A 97 -11.32 -6.55 8.10
C LEU A 97 -10.20 -7.62 8.11
N TRP A 98 -9.76 -8.04 6.94
CA TRP A 98 -8.65 -8.99 6.79
C TRP A 98 -7.31 -8.44 7.26
N SER A 99 -7.11 -7.12 7.21
CA SER A 99 -5.89 -6.47 7.73
C SER A 99 -5.83 -6.47 9.26
N PHE A 100 -6.97 -6.63 9.94
CA PHE A 100 -7.04 -6.68 11.41
C PHE A 100 -6.90 -8.09 11.99
N ILE A 101 -6.88 -9.15 11.17
CA ILE A 101 -6.74 -10.53 11.65
C ILE A 101 -5.52 -10.71 12.56
N PRO A 102 -4.32 -10.18 12.24
CA PRO A 102 -3.17 -10.30 13.15
C PRO A 102 -3.44 -9.71 14.54
N MET A 103 -4.25 -8.65 14.63
CA MET A 103 -4.64 -8.03 15.89
C MET A 103 -5.61 -8.93 16.70
N PHE A 104 -6.53 -9.63 16.04
CA PHE A 104 -7.42 -10.59 16.70
C PHE A 104 -6.67 -11.81 17.26
N ILE A 105 -5.54 -12.19 16.66
CA ILE A 105 -4.68 -13.28 17.16
C ILE A 105 -3.81 -12.79 18.32
N LEU A 106 -3.40 -11.53 18.30
CA LEU A 106 -2.56 -10.94 19.31
C LEU A 106 -3.21 -10.99 20.71
N LEU A 107 -4.51 -10.69 20.81
CA LEU A 107 -5.22 -10.65 22.10
C LEU A 107 -5.25 -12.01 22.82
N PRO A 108 -5.65 -13.12 22.17
CA PRO A 108 -5.55 -14.44 22.78
C PRO A 108 -4.12 -14.83 23.13
N LEU A 109 -3.16 -14.57 22.26
CA LEU A 109 -1.75 -14.86 22.51
C LEU A 109 -1.21 -14.09 23.71
N TYR A 110 -1.54 -12.81 23.82
CA TYR A 110 -1.21 -12.00 24.99
C TYR A 110 -1.81 -12.57 26.27
N SER A 111 -3.08 -13.06 26.21
CA SER A 111 -3.71 -13.74 27.35
C SER A 111 -2.97 -15.00 27.75
N ILE A 112 -2.57 -15.84 26.79
CA ILE A 112 -1.85 -17.09 27.05
C ILE A 112 -0.49 -16.82 27.69
N ILE A 113 0.25 -15.84 27.17
CA ILE A 113 1.56 -15.44 27.71
C ILE A 113 1.41 -14.85 29.11
N ARG A 114 0.38 -14.05 29.34
CA ARG A 114 0.13 -13.38 30.63
C ARG A 114 -0.34 -14.32 31.72
N TYR A 115 -1.12 -15.35 31.36
CA TYR A 115 -1.73 -16.31 32.28
C TYR A 115 -1.28 -17.75 32.02
N PRO A 116 0.03 -18.04 32.10
CA PRO A 116 0.57 -19.36 31.75
C PRO A 116 0.12 -20.46 32.69
N LEU A 117 -0.12 -20.18 33.97
CA LEU A 117 -0.65 -21.19 34.93
C LEU A 117 -1.99 -21.72 34.44
N GLN A 118 -2.89 -20.86 34.02
CA GLN A 118 -4.23 -21.24 33.54
C GLN A 118 -4.18 -21.88 32.15
N HIS A 119 -3.49 -21.24 31.21
CA HIS A 119 -3.57 -21.59 29.79
C HIS A 119 -2.60 -22.72 29.38
N MET A 120 -1.42 -22.76 29.97
CA MET A 120 -0.39 -23.75 29.60
C MET A 120 -0.27 -24.91 30.57
N LEU A 121 -0.35 -24.62 31.88
CA LEU A 121 -0.23 -25.63 32.90
C LEU A 121 -1.59 -26.20 33.36
N GLY A 122 -2.71 -25.61 32.93
CA GLY A 122 -4.06 -26.11 33.21
C GLY A 122 -4.47 -26.00 34.68
N ALA A 123 -3.87 -25.07 35.45
CA ALA A 123 -4.20 -24.86 36.85
C ALA A 123 -5.61 -24.25 36.99
N GLY A 124 -6.41 -24.83 37.90
CA GLY A 124 -7.73 -24.27 38.24
C GLY A 124 -7.61 -22.99 39.07
N GLU A 125 -8.70 -22.23 39.18
CA GLU A 125 -8.72 -20.90 39.87
C GLU A 125 -8.28 -21.05 41.35
N GLU A 126 -8.73 -22.06 42.08
CA GLU A 126 -8.36 -22.30 43.47
C GLU A 126 -6.85 -22.53 43.60
N LEU A 127 -6.26 -23.32 42.70
CA LEU A 127 -4.83 -23.60 42.68
C LEU A 127 -4.01 -22.35 42.31
N ILE A 128 -4.48 -21.58 41.34
CA ILE A 128 -3.85 -20.28 40.96
C ILE A 128 -3.84 -19.32 42.13
N GLU A 129 -4.95 -19.25 42.89
CA GLU A 129 -5.03 -18.42 44.10
C GLU A 129 -4.06 -18.90 45.18
N ALA A 130 -3.97 -20.23 45.40
CA ALA A 130 -3.04 -20.81 46.34
C ALA A 130 -1.57 -20.55 45.98
N ILE A 131 -1.20 -20.70 44.71
CA ILE A 131 0.14 -20.35 44.16
C ILE A 131 0.41 -18.90 44.36
N GLY A 132 -0.58 -18.02 44.13
CA GLY A 132 -0.44 -16.54 44.27
C GLY A 132 -0.11 -16.10 45.68
N LYS A 133 -0.50 -16.87 46.70
CA LYS A 133 -0.21 -16.62 48.12
C LYS A 133 1.22 -16.97 48.54
N VAL A 134 1.90 -17.83 47.77
CA VAL A 134 3.30 -18.20 48.05
C VAL A 134 4.20 -17.00 47.82
N GLY A 135 4.90 -16.58 48.88
CA GLY A 135 5.79 -15.41 48.81
C GLY A 135 5.12 -14.11 48.28
N ASP A 136 3.79 -13.99 48.44
CA ASP A 136 2.97 -12.87 47.99
C ASP A 136 3.12 -12.57 46.51
N LEU A 137 3.21 -13.65 45.67
CA LEU A 137 3.40 -13.53 44.23
C LEU A 137 2.31 -12.69 43.55
N ALA A 138 1.05 -12.88 43.96
CA ALA A 138 -0.09 -12.18 43.35
C ALA A 138 0.01 -10.63 43.44
N SER A 139 0.74 -10.11 44.43
CA SER A 139 0.98 -8.65 44.58
C SER A 139 2.10 -8.10 43.70
N LYS A 140 2.95 -8.97 43.10
CA LYS A 140 4.13 -8.59 42.31
C LYS A 140 3.82 -8.01 40.92
N GLY A 141 2.55 -7.63 40.65
CA GLY A 141 2.15 -6.93 39.45
C GLY A 141 1.39 -7.76 38.44
N VAL A 142 1.19 -7.18 37.25
CA VAL A 142 0.28 -7.70 36.22
C VAL A 142 0.72 -9.07 35.65
N TYR A 143 2.00 -9.37 35.68
CA TYR A 143 2.61 -10.56 35.08
C TYR A 143 3.06 -11.60 36.14
N TRP A 144 2.50 -11.55 37.35
CA TRP A 144 2.89 -12.40 38.46
C TRP A 144 2.78 -13.90 38.12
N GLN A 145 1.83 -14.34 37.27
CA GLN A 145 1.73 -15.73 36.88
C GLN A 145 2.93 -16.22 36.04
N ILE A 146 3.57 -15.35 35.29
CA ILE A 146 4.83 -15.69 34.60
C ILE A 146 5.93 -15.94 35.63
N THR A 147 6.05 -15.03 36.61
CA THR A 147 7.02 -15.18 37.70
C THR A 147 6.75 -16.44 38.50
N ALA A 148 5.47 -16.77 38.76
CA ALA A 148 5.08 -17.97 39.47
C ALA A 148 5.43 -19.25 38.68
N ALA A 149 5.16 -19.26 37.34
CA ALA A 149 5.49 -20.39 36.48
C ALA A 149 7.01 -20.59 36.34
N ASP A 150 7.78 -19.52 36.33
CA ASP A 150 9.25 -19.54 36.35
C ASP A 150 9.79 -20.06 37.71
N GLN A 151 9.19 -19.64 38.84
CA GLN A 151 9.55 -20.11 40.16
C GLN A 151 9.17 -21.58 40.37
N LEU A 152 8.04 -22.03 39.85
CA LEU A 152 7.68 -23.45 39.86
C LEU A 152 8.74 -24.32 39.18
N PHE A 153 9.29 -23.83 38.06
CA PHE A 153 10.36 -24.52 37.35
C PHE A 153 11.69 -24.50 38.10
N ASN A 154 12.09 -23.32 38.61
CA ASN A 154 13.41 -23.12 39.24
C ASN A 154 13.48 -23.58 40.72
N ASN A 155 12.37 -23.48 41.46
CA ASN A 155 12.29 -23.72 42.91
C ASN A 155 10.99 -24.47 43.28
N PRO A 156 10.73 -25.68 42.74
CA PRO A 156 9.48 -26.41 42.93
C PRO A 156 9.17 -26.69 44.42
N GLU A 157 10.20 -26.82 45.24
CA GLU A 157 10.09 -27.06 46.68
C GLU A 157 9.26 -26.02 47.46
N LEU A 158 9.17 -24.77 46.91
CA LEU A 158 8.36 -23.73 47.54
C LEU A 158 6.85 -23.98 47.41
N PHE A 159 6.45 -24.89 46.53
CA PHE A 159 5.07 -25.14 46.15
C PHE A 159 4.58 -26.56 46.48
N GLU A 160 5.46 -27.48 46.97
CA GLU A 160 5.14 -28.90 47.25
C GLU A 160 4.03 -29.07 48.31
N GLY A 161 3.79 -28.10 49.16
CA GLY A 161 2.77 -28.14 50.20
C GLY A 161 1.36 -27.69 49.76
N ILE A 162 1.16 -27.32 48.49
CA ILE A 162 -0.12 -26.79 48.02
C ILE A 162 -1.07 -27.98 47.70
N GLU A 163 -2.26 -27.98 48.30
CA GLU A 163 -3.29 -28.96 48.03
C GLU A 163 -3.78 -28.88 46.56
N GLY A 164 -3.84 -30.02 45.88
CA GLY A 164 -4.30 -30.09 44.47
C GLY A 164 -3.25 -29.72 43.41
N ILE A 165 -1.98 -29.48 43.82
CA ILE A 165 -0.93 -29.27 42.81
C ILE A 165 -0.63 -30.56 42.06
N THR A 166 -0.61 -30.49 40.73
CA THR A 166 -0.28 -31.63 39.88
C THR A 166 1.19 -31.56 39.45
N GLU A 167 1.78 -32.70 39.09
CA GLU A 167 3.15 -32.77 38.59
C GLU A 167 3.35 -31.84 37.38
N THR A 168 2.35 -31.76 36.50
CA THR A 168 2.38 -30.86 35.35
C THR A 168 2.51 -29.36 35.74
N VAL A 169 1.81 -28.97 36.82
CA VAL A 169 1.90 -27.58 37.31
C VAL A 169 3.21 -27.37 38.05
N LEU A 170 3.66 -28.36 38.82
CA LEU A 170 4.90 -28.28 39.58
C LEU A 170 6.15 -28.19 38.69
N ASN A 171 6.11 -28.78 37.48
CA ASN A 171 7.20 -28.66 36.50
C ASN A 171 7.40 -27.24 35.97
N GLY A 172 6.44 -26.33 36.18
CA GLY A 172 6.58 -24.92 35.78
C GLY A 172 6.85 -24.74 34.29
N ILE A 173 7.42 -23.57 33.97
CA ILE A 173 7.80 -23.23 32.59
C ILE A 173 9.19 -22.57 32.62
N ASP A 174 10.14 -23.14 31.86
CA ASP A 174 11.44 -22.51 31.59
C ASP A 174 11.29 -21.47 30.51
N PHE A 175 11.31 -20.20 30.90
CA PHE A 175 11.28 -19.05 29.97
C PHE A 175 12.65 -18.69 29.40
N SER A 176 13.69 -19.44 29.72
CA SER A 176 15.04 -19.17 29.24
C SER A 176 15.18 -19.47 27.72
N PHE A 177 15.77 -18.52 26.99
CA PHE A 177 16.07 -18.68 25.58
C PHE A 177 17.33 -17.87 25.24
N LEU A 178 18.35 -18.53 24.75
CA LEU A 178 19.67 -17.90 24.43
C LEU A 178 20.27 -17.12 25.62
N GLY A 179 20.00 -17.54 26.84
CA GLY A 179 20.44 -16.85 28.05
C GLY A 179 19.61 -15.63 28.44
N LEU A 180 18.42 -15.48 27.84
CA LEU A 180 17.46 -14.40 28.13
C LEU A 180 16.18 -15.00 28.70
N SER A 181 15.57 -14.39 29.71
CA SER A 181 14.23 -14.76 30.17
C SER A 181 13.18 -14.09 29.31
N LEU A 182 12.49 -14.86 28.46
CA LEU A 182 11.42 -14.35 27.59
C LEU A 182 10.15 -13.97 28.36
N GLY A 183 10.02 -14.41 29.61
CA GLY A 183 8.97 -13.96 30.52
C GLY A 183 9.20 -12.55 31.07
N ALA A 184 10.43 -12.05 31.01
CA ALA A 184 10.78 -10.73 31.52
C ALA A 184 10.28 -9.61 30.58
N ILE A 185 9.99 -8.44 31.17
CA ILE A 185 9.67 -7.22 30.45
C ILE A 185 10.98 -6.51 30.14
N PRO A 186 11.26 -6.18 28.86
CA PRO A 186 12.47 -5.46 28.50
C PRO A 186 12.53 -4.06 29.12
N GLU A 187 13.65 -3.68 29.69
CA GLU A 187 13.86 -2.33 30.23
C GLU A 187 14.26 -1.36 29.12
N TYR A 188 13.60 -0.19 29.07
CA TYR A 188 13.90 0.84 28.08
C TYR A 188 14.93 1.88 28.55
N ASN A 189 15.12 1.98 29.88
CA ASN A 189 16.01 2.99 30.48
C ASN A 189 17.46 2.50 30.61
N ILE A 190 18.18 2.53 29.50
CA ILE A 190 19.59 2.07 29.40
C ILE A 190 20.59 2.95 30.18
N PHE A 191 20.15 4.13 30.64
CA PHE A 191 20.95 5.04 31.45
C PHE A 191 20.48 5.13 32.89
N GLY A 192 19.52 4.29 33.29
CA GLY A 192 18.99 4.24 34.66
C GLY A 192 19.99 3.61 35.65
N SER A 193 19.83 3.94 36.93
CA SER A 193 20.70 3.42 37.99
C SER A 193 20.58 1.89 38.20
N GLY A 194 19.57 1.25 37.67
CA GLY A 194 19.38 -0.21 37.71
C GLY A 194 19.87 -0.95 36.46
N TRP A 195 20.36 -0.24 35.43
CA TRP A 195 20.83 -0.88 34.21
C TRP A 195 22.19 -1.51 34.36
N GLU A 196 22.27 -2.80 34.08
CA GLU A 196 23.54 -3.52 34.04
C GLU A 196 23.93 -3.82 32.57
N TRP A 197 25.18 -3.56 32.22
CA TRP A 197 25.71 -3.84 30.88
C TRP A 197 26.09 -5.31 30.74
N ASN A 198 25.09 -6.19 30.92
CA ASN A 198 25.21 -7.64 30.73
C ASN A 198 24.33 -8.11 29.55
N TRP A 199 24.55 -9.37 29.13
CA TRP A 199 23.78 -9.94 28.02
C TRP A 199 22.28 -9.98 28.31
N ALA A 200 21.85 -10.22 29.53
CA ALA A 200 20.43 -10.30 29.87
C ALA A 200 19.71 -8.99 29.59
N HIS A 201 20.24 -7.85 30.04
CA HIS A 201 19.62 -6.52 29.81
C HIS A 201 19.74 -6.08 28.36
N ILE A 202 20.93 -6.22 27.75
CA ILE A 202 21.16 -5.82 26.35
C ILE A 202 20.32 -6.66 25.39
N GLY A 203 20.30 -7.98 25.57
CA GLY A 203 19.55 -8.89 24.74
C GLY A 203 18.05 -8.65 24.81
N LEU A 204 17.49 -8.51 26.01
CA LEU A 204 16.09 -8.18 26.20
C LEU A 204 15.70 -6.84 25.57
N PHE A 205 16.54 -5.80 25.72
CA PHE A 205 16.32 -4.49 25.07
C PHE A 205 16.34 -4.60 23.54
N LEU A 206 17.24 -5.39 22.97
CA LEU A 206 17.36 -5.53 21.52
C LEU A 206 16.17 -6.26 20.89
N ILE A 207 15.49 -7.16 21.57
CA ILE A 207 14.36 -7.92 21.01
C ILE A 207 13.25 -7.00 20.46
N PRO A 208 12.64 -6.07 21.23
CA PRO A 208 11.62 -5.16 20.70
C PRO A 208 12.17 -4.22 19.64
N VAL A 209 13.43 -3.76 19.75
CA VAL A 209 14.06 -2.90 18.74
C VAL A 209 14.22 -3.61 17.40
N ILE A 210 14.76 -4.84 17.41
CA ILE A 210 14.91 -5.66 16.19
C ILE A 210 13.53 -6.02 15.63
N SER A 211 12.57 -6.33 16.49
CA SER A 211 11.19 -6.62 16.07
C SER A 211 10.56 -5.42 15.35
N ALA A 212 10.64 -4.22 15.93
CA ALA A 212 10.14 -3.00 15.30
C ALA A 212 10.89 -2.67 13.99
N GLY A 213 12.21 -2.81 13.98
CA GLY A 213 13.04 -2.64 12.78
C GLY A 213 12.65 -3.60 11.65
N SER A 214 12.38 -4.86 11.98
CA SER A 214 11.91 -5.85 11.01
C SER A 214 10.54 -5.49 10.42
N GLN A 215 9.63 -4.91 11.20
CA GLN A 215 8.33 -4.45 10.73
C GLN A 215 8.44 -3.25 9.77
N VAL A 216 9.37 -2.32 10.03
CA VAL A 216 9.68 -1.23 9.08
C VAL A 216 10.19 -1.82 7.77
N LEU A 217 11.16 -2.73 7.84
CA LEU A 217 11.72 -3.39 6.66
C LEU A 217 10.63 -4.14 5.86
N GLN A 218 9.79 -4.90 6.54
CA GLN A 218 8.64 -5.58 5.93
C GLN A 218 7.72 -4.58 5.20
N SER A 219 7.37 -3.47 5.85
CA SER A 219 6.50 -2.45 5.28
C SER A 219 7.10 -1.82 4.01
N LEU A 220 8.40 -1.53 4.04
CA LEU A 220 9.13 -0.98 2.87
C LEU A 220 9.20 -1.98 1.71
N ILE A 221 9.47 -3.26 1.99
CA ILE A 221 9.50 -4.33 0.99
C ILE A 221 8.10 -4.49 0.37
N SER A 222 7.07 -4.61 1.20
CA SER A 222 5.68 -4.78 0.76
C SER A 222 5.23 -3.61 -0.13
N GLN A 223 5.55 -2.37 0.28
CA GLN A 223 5.24 -1.18 -0.50
C GLN A 223 5.95 -1.18 -1.86
N LYS A 224 7.25 -1.47 -1.89
CA LYS A 224 8.03 -1.54 -3.14
C LYS A 224 7.44 -2.59 -4.09
N MET A 225 7.04 -3.74 -3.55
CA MET A 225 6.44 -4.82 -4.34
C MET A 225 5.04 -4.46 -4.85
N ASN A 226 4.21 -3.82 -4.04
CA ASN A 226 2.88 -3.37 -4.45
C ASN A 226 2.97 -2.27 -5.52
N ASN A 227 3.92 -1.34 -5.40
CA ASN A 227 4.13 -0.30 -6.39
C ASN A 227 4.63 -0.84 -7.73
N SER A 228 5.31 -1.98 -7.74
CA SER A 228 5.81 -2.60 -8.98
C SER A 228 4.73 -3.13 -9.91
N VAL A 229 3.48 -3.28 -9.42
CA VAL A 229 2.33 -3.75 -10.20
C VAL A 229 1.39 -2.63 -10.65
N ILE A 230 1.75 -1.37 -10.38
CA ILE A 230 0.97 -0.20 -10.83
C ILE A 230 1.25 0.03 -12.31
N THR A 231 0.25 -0.22 -13.16
CA THR A 231 0.31 -0.03 -14.61
C THR A 231 -0.81 0.87 -15.07
N ASN A 232 -0.56 1.67 -16.13
CA ASN A 232 -1.57 2.48 -16.76
C ASN A 232 -2.50 1.63 -17.67
N GLU A 233 -3.48 2.25 -18.32
CA GLU A 233 -4.42 1.56 -19.22
C GLU A 233 -3.74 0.86 -20.40
N LYS A 234 -2.54 1.30 -20.77
CA LYS A 234 -1.72 0.76 -21.86
C LYS A 234 -0.88 -0.46 -21.45
N GLY A 235 -0.93 -0.88 -20.17
CA GLY A 235 -0.10 -1.97 -19.62
C GLY A 235 1.34 -1.56 -19.31
N ILE A 236 1.67 -0.27 -19.35
CA ILE A 236 3.01 0.25 -19.03
C ILE A 236 3.07 0.66 -17.56
N GLN A 237 4.17 0.33 -16.87
CA GLN A 237 4.35 0.72 -15.46
C GLN A 237 4.30 2.25 -15.31
N ASP A 238 3.38 2.72 -14.48
CA ASP A 238 3.23 4.14 -14.16
C ASP A 238 4.09 4.52 -12.95
N LYS A 239 5.32 4.96 -13.23
CA LYS A 239 6.29 5.35 -12.19
C LYS A 239 5.88 6.62 -11.43
N GLU A 240 5.18 7.54 -12.08
CA GLU A 240 4.74 8.80 -11.45
C GLU A 240 3.64 8.54 -10.43
N VAL A 241 2.63 7.74 -10.80
CA VAL A 241 1.56 7.34 -9.89
C VAL A 241 2.12 6.50 -8.74
N ALA A 242 3.05 5.59 -9.02
CA ALA A 242 3.71 4.79 -7.99
C ALA A 242 4.49 5.67 -7.00
N GLN A 243 5.21 6.68 -7.47
CA GLN A 243 5.91 7.64 -6.60
C GLN A 243 4.95 8.54 -5.81
N LYS A 244 3.88 9.05 -6.45
CA LYS A 244 2.87 9.85 -5.75
C LYS A 244 2.15 9.04 -4.67
N SER A 245 1.81 7.80 -4.92
CA SER A 245 1.22 6.92 -3.91
C SER A 245 2.19 6.66 -2.75
N GLN A 246 3.48 6.51 -3.03
CA GLN A 246 4.53 6.34 -2.03
C GLN A 246 4.83 7.62 -1.24
N SER A 247 4.72 8.78 -1.87
CA SER A 247 4.95 10.08 -1.22
C SER A 247 3.77 10.56 -0.39
N ASN A 248 2.62 9.90 -0.50
CA ASN A 248 1.41 10.28 0.24
C ASN A 248 1.68 10.23 1.75
N GLN A 249 1.47 11.35 2.42
CA GLN A 249 1.76 11.53 3.85
C GLN A 249 1.04 10.50 4.72
N THR A 250 -0.20 10.16 4.41
CA THR A 250 -0.97 9.15 5.12
C THR A 250 -0.30 7.77 5.06
N MET A 251 0.24 7.38 3.90
CA MET A 251 0.93 6.12 3.72
C MET A 251 2.23 6.08 4.54
N LYS A 252 3.00 7.17 4.54
CA LYS A 252 4.23 7.28 5.35
C LYS A 252 3.93 7.19 6.85
N ILE A 253 2.92 7.91 7.33
CA ILE A 253 2.49 7.83 8.73
C ILE A 253 2.16 6.39 9.09
N MET A 254 1.38 5.67 8.27
CA MET A 254 0.99 4.29 8.53
C MET A 254 2.19 3.33 8.60
N ILE A 255 3.20 3.53 7.73
CA ILE A 255 4.41 2.69 7.68
C ILE A 255 5.25 2.81 8.96
N TYR A 256 5.35 4.01 9.52
CA TYR A 256 6.21 4.25 10.68
C TYR A 256 5.46 4.23 12.02
N MET A 257 4.20 4.63 12.05
CA MET A 257 3.39 4.65 13.27
C MET A 257 3.20 3.25 13.88
N MET A 258 2.89 2.26 13.05
CA MET A 258 2.61 0.92 13.54
C MET A 258 3.86 0.25 14.17
N PRO A 259 5.06 0.27 13.53
CA PRO A 259 6.28 -0.21 14.17
C PRO A 259 6.68 0.58 15.42
N LEU A 260 6.49 1.91 15.42
CA LEU A 260 6.76 2.72 16.58
C LEU A 260 5.86 2.35 17.77
N MET A 261 4.57 2.13 17.51
CA MET A 261 3.62 1.68 18.53
C MET A 261 3.98 0.28 19.04
N SER A 262 4.39 -0.64 18.15
CA SER A 262 4.83 -1.98 18.55
C SER A 262 6.14 -1.95 19.37
N LEU A 263 7.03 -1.01 19.09
CA LEU A 263 8.23 -0.77 19.90
C LEU A 263 7.88 -0.36 21.33
N VAL A 264 6.99 0.62 21.47
CA VAL A 264 6.52 1.09 22.80
C VAL A 264 5.84 -0.05 23.56
N ILE A 265 4.94 -0.79 22.89
CA ILE A 265 4.27 -1.94 23.51
C ILE A 265 5.30 -3.01 23.90
N GLY A 266 6.30 -3.27 23.05
CA GLY A 266 7.33 -4.27 23.28
C GLY A 266 8.15 -4.05 24.57
N PHE A 267 8.22 -2.81 25.05
CA PHE A 267 8.81 -2.47 26.35
C PHE A 267 7.81 -2.52 27.53
N THR A 268 6.55 -2.87 27.27
CA THR A 268 5.53 -2.97 28.33
C THR A 268 4.97 -4.37 28.51
N VAL A 269 5.39 -5.30 27.64
CA VAL A 269 4.94 -6.68 27.63
C VAL A 269 6.13 -7.65 27.69
N PRO A 270 5.92 -8.93 28.08
CA PRO A 270 6.97 -9.93 28.08
C PRO A 270 7.67 -10.07 26.71
N ALA A 271 8.98 -10.29 26.74
CA ALA A 271 9.83 -10.36 25.53
C ALA A 271 9.39 -11.43 24.53
N ALA A 272 8.73 -12.51 25.01
CA ALA A 272 8.13 -13.55 24.17
C ALA A 272 7.19 -13.00 23.09
N LEU A 273 6.41 -11.95 23.39
CA LEU A 273 5.51 -11.34 22.43
C LEU A 273 6.26 -10.63 21.30
N SER A 274 7.38 -9.98 21.63
CA SER A 274 8.25 -9.32 20.63
C SER A 274 8.95 -10.35 19.75
N ILE A 275 9.33 -11.53 20.27
CA ILE A 275 9.83 -12.65 19.45
C ILE A 275 8.75 -13.13 18.48
N TYR A 276 7.51 -13.33 18.96
CA TYR A 276 6.39 -13.69 18.09
C TYR A 276 6.19 -12.67 16.95
N TRP A 277 6.24 -11.38 17.25
CA TRP A 277 6.12 -10.33 16.22
C TRP A 277 7.27 -10.35 15.23
N LEU A 278 8.49 -10.56 15.71
CA LEU A 278 9.68 -10.64 14.86
C LEU A 278 9.56 -11.81 13.87
N VAL A 279 9.30 -13.01 14.38
CA VAL A 279 9.18 -14.22 13.55
C VAL A 279 8.01 -14.11 12.59
N GLY A 280 6.85 -13.68 13.09
CA GLY A 280 5.67 -13.44 12.24
C GLY A 280 5.92 -12.39 11.16
N GLY A 281 6.70 -11.34 11.46
CA GLY A 281 7.12 -10.33 10.49
C GLY A 281 8.00 -10.89 9.38
N VAL A 282 8.98 -11.71 9.73
CA VAL A 282 9.87 -12.38 8.76
C VAL A 282 9.07 -13.30 7.85
N ILE A 283 8.19 -14.15 8.42
CA ILE A 283 7.36 -15.07 7.64
C ILE A 283 6.44 -14.32 6.69
N ARG A 284 5.73 -13.28 7.17
CA ARG A 284 4.88 -12.43 6.33
C ARG A 284 5.66 -11.75 5.20
N THR A 285 6.91 -11.38 5.44
CA THR A 285 7.77 -10.82 4.37
C THR A 285 8.04 -11.85 3.29
N ILE A 286 8.37 -13.09 3.69
CA ILE A 286 8.61 -14.21 2.77
C ILE A 286 7.32 -14.52 1.97
N GLU A 287 6.19 -14.64 2.66
CA GLU A 287 4.87 -14.85 2.04
C GLU A 287 4.54 -13.74 1.03
N ASP A 288 4.77 -12.48 1.40
CA ASP A 288 4.50 -11.32 0.55
C ASP A 288 5.33 -11.37 -0.73
N ILE A 289 6.60 -11.73 -0.63
CA ILE A 289 7.49 -11.92 -1.79
C ILE A 289 7.01 -13.05 -2.69
N ILE A 290 6.69 -14.20 -2.13
CA ILE A 290 6.25 -15.39 -2.88
C ILE A 290 4.92 -15.12 -3.57
N LEU A 291 3.93 -14.61 -2.83
CA LEU A 291 2.60 -14.32 -3.34
C LEU A 291 2.62 -13.22 -4.41
N THR A 292 3.43 -12.16 -4.20
CA THR A 292 3.57 -11.12 -5.22
C THR A 292 4.16 -11.66 -6.50
N LYS A 293 5.22 -12.47 -6.43
CA LYS A 293 5.83 -13.11 -7.61
C LYS A 293 4.83 -14.03 -8.32
N HIS A 294 4.04 -14.80 -7.55
CA HIS A 294 3.04 -15.71 -8.09
C HIS A 294 1.92 -14.96 -8.85
N TYR A 295 1.31 -13.95 -8.20
CA TYR A 295 0.23 -13.19 -8.83
C TYR A 295 0.73 -12.25 -9.93
N ARG A 296 1.96 -11.76 -9.85
CA ARG A 296 2.55 -10.89 -10.87
C ARG A 296 2.61 -11.57 -12.22
N LYS A 297 2.96 -12.85 -12.29
CA LYS A 297 2.97 -13.60 -13.56
C LYS A 297 1.62 -13.49 -14.31
N LYS A 298 0.51 -13.58 -13.57
CA LYS A 298 -0.82 -13.43 -14.16
C LYS A 298 -1.07 -12.01 -14.66
N TYR A 299 -0.70 -11.02 -13.84
CA TYR A 299 -0.89 -9.61 -14.20
C TYR A 299 0.03 -9.16 -15.33
N ASP A 300 1.27 -9.64 -15.37
CA ASP A 300 2.19 -9.36 -16.48
C ASP A 300 1.63 -9.90 -17.81
N ALA A 301 0.99 -11.08 -17.83
CA ALA A 301 0.33 -11.61 -19.01
C ALA A 301 -0.86 -10.72 -19.45
N GLU A 302 -1.69 -10.26 -18.53
CA GLU A 302 -2.78 -9.32 -18.81
C GLU A 302 -2.25 -7.98 -19.34
N ASP A 303 -1.13 -7.48 -18.80
CA ASP A 303 -0.52 -6.23 -19.23
C ASP A 303 0.12 -6.35 -20.62
N MET A 304 0.73 -7.49 -20.95
CA MET A 304 1.23 -7.79 -22.30
C MET A 304 0.10 -7.80 -23.33
N ASP A 305 -1.06 -8.39 -23.02
CA ASP A 305 -2.22 -8.37 -23.88
C ASP A 305 -2.78 -6.96 -24.09
N ARG A 306 -2.85 -6.15 -23.02
CA ARG A 306 -3.23 -4.74 -23.10
C ARG A 306 -2.25 -3.92 -23.95
N LEU A 307 -0.95 -4.14 -23.77
CA LEU A 307 0.10 -3.49 -24.54
C LEU A 307 0.01 -3.84 -26.03
N ALA A 308 -0.20 -5.12 -26.35
CA ALA A 308 -0.37 -5.58 -27.73
C ALA A 308 -1.59 -4.94 -28.40
N LYS A 309 -2.74 -4.87 -27.69
CA LYS A 309 -3.94 -4.19 -28.17
C LYS A 309 -3.71 -2.69 -28.41
N TYR A 310 -3.00 -2.04 -27.50
CA TYR A 310 -2.65 -0.63 -27.65
C TYR A 310 -1.71 -0.38 -28.82
N GLN A 311 -0.70 -1.22 -29.03
CA GLN A 311 0.18 -1.15 -30.20
C GLN A 311 -0.60 -1.33 -31.49
N ALA A 312 -1.48 -2.33 -31.56
CA ALA A 312 -2.34 -2.54 -32.72
C ALA A 312 -3.27 -1.35 -33.02
N GLN A 313 -3.75 -0.63 -32.00
CA GLN A 313 -4.52 0.60 -32.17
C GLN A 313 -3.66 1.73 -32.75
N LEU A 314 -2.43 1.91 -32.20
CA LEU A 314 -1.49 2.90 -32.73
C LEU A 314 -1.12 2.66 -34.19
N ASP A 315 -0.86 1.37 -34.54
CA ASP A 315 -0.55 0.99 -35.91
C ASP A 315 -1.74 1.25 -36.85
N ALA A 316 -2.97 0.95 -36.41
CA ALA A 316 -4.18 1.25 -37.15
C ALA A 316 -4.45 2.75 -37.30
N GLU A 317 -4.12 3.57 -36.28
CA GLU A 317 -4.23 5.03 -36.35
C GLU A 317 -3.16 5.60 -37.28
N ALA A 318 -1.92 5.15 -37.19
CA ALA A 318 -0.83 5.54 -38.08
C ALA A 318 -1.15 5.22 -39.55
N GLU A 319 -1.71 4.04 -39.82
CA GLU A 319 -2.13 3.66 -41.16
C GLU A 319 -3.29 4.55 -41.66
N LYS A 320 -4.27 4.85 -40.82
CA LYS A 320 -5.34 5.81 -41.17
C LYS A 320 -4.81 7.21 -41.46
N GLU A 321 -3.81 7.66 -40.67
CA GLU A 321 -3.16 8.95 -40.92
C GLU A 321 -2.37 8.96 -42.22
N ARG A 322 -1.67 7.85 -42.51
CA ARG A 322 -0.93 7.68 -43.76
C ARG A 322 -1.89 7.73 -44.94
N ILE A 323 -2.99 7.00 -44.90
CA ILE A 323 -4.04 7.04 -45.94
C ILE A 323 -4.66 8.44 -46.08
N ARG A 324 -4.88 9.17 -44.96
CA ARG A 324 -5.38 10.52 -44.99
C ARG A 324 -4.36 11.50 -45.60
N ALA A 325 -3.08 11.34 -45.25
CA ALA A 325 -1.99 12.17 -45.82
C ALA A 325 -1.85 11.94 -47.32
N GLU A 326 -1.91 10.68 -47.74
CA GLU A 326 -1.86 10.27 -49.17
C GLU A 326 -3.07 10.86 -49.93
N LYS A 327 -4.29 10.76 -49.41
CA LYS A 327 -5.49 11.38 -49.96
C LYS A 327 -5.39 12.90 -50.01
N ARG A 328 -4.75 13.54 -49.04
CA ARG A 328 -4.50 15.00 -49.05
C ARG A 328 -3.46 15.38 -50.11
N ALA A 329 -2.41 14.58 -50.27
CA ALA A 329 -1.39 14.77 -51.27
C ALA A 329 -1.96 14.59 -52.71
N ALA A 330 -2.83 13.60 -52.88
CA ALA A 330 -3.50 13.34 -54.18
C ALA A 330 -4.57 14.41 -54.50
N ASN A 331 -5.12 15.09 -53.50
CA ASN A 331 -6.11 16.15 -53.69
C ASN A 331 -5.83 17.36 -52.79
N PRO A 332 -4.82 18.16 -53.11
CA PRO A 332 -4.40 19.33 -52.29
C PRO A 332 -5.51 20.37 -52.13
N ASP A 333 -6.41 20.47 -53.07
CA ASP A 333 -7.54 21.42 -53.02
C ASP A 333 -8.71 20.93 -52.19
N GLY A 334 -8.72 19.62 -51.84
CA GLY A 334 -9.77 18.99 -51.03
C GLY A 334 -11.17 19.07 -51.64
N ILE A 335 -11.24 19.17 -52.99
CA ILE A 335 -12.50 19.23 -53.72
C ILE A 335 -12.84 17.83 -54.21
N THR A 336 -14.00 17.32 -53.77
CA THR A 336 -14.57 16.05 -54.17
C THR A 336 -15.99 16.26 -54.66
N GLU A 337 -16.59 15.24 -55.29
CA GLU A 337 -17.98 15.29 -55.79
C GLU A 337 -18.99 15.72 -54.71
N ASN A 338 -18.69 15.42 -53.47
CA ASN A 338 -19.51 15.76 -52.26
C ASN A 338 -19.14 17.13 -51.64
N THR A 339 -18.24 17.90 -52.24
CA THR A 339 -17.85 19.20 -51.72
C THR A 339 -18.99 20.21 -51.90
N SER A 340 -19.32 20.98 -50.86
CA SER A 340 -20.44 21.93 -50.91
C SER A 340 -20.27 22.94 -52.06
N LYS A 341 -21.33 23.25 -52.76
CA LYS A 341 -21.37 24.22 -53.85
C LYS A 341 -20.71 25.57 -53.50
N LYS A 342 -20.81 25.95 -52.22
CA LYS A 342 -20.18 27.19 -51.70
C LYS A 342 -18.65 27.13 -51.71
N LYS A 343 -18.04 25.99 -51.46
CA LYS A 343 -16.56 25.80 -51.49
C LYS A 343 -16.08 25.74 -52.93
N GLN A 344 -16.83 25.12 -53.83
CA GLN A 344 -16.54 25.08 -55.28
C GLN A 344 -16.60 26.49 -55.91
N GLN A 345 -17.67 27.27 -55.60
CA GLN A 345 -17.81 28.64 -56.04
C GLN A 345 -16.71 29.56 -55.49
N LYS A 346 -16.27 29.35 -54.25
CA LYS A 346 -15.17 30.12 -53.67
C LYS A 346 -13.85 29.83 -54.39
N LYS A 347 -13.58 28.61 -54.80
CA LYS A 347 -12.39 28.26 -55.60
C LYS A 347 -12.46 28.88 -56.98
N GLN A 348 -13.58 28.75 -57.69
CA GLN A 348 -13.76 29.37 -59.01
C GLN A 348 -13.56 30.88 -58.96
N LYS A 349 -14.13 31.56 -57.96
CA LYS A 349 -13.91 33.01 -57.78
C LYS A 349 -12.46 33.37 -57.46
N ALA A 350 -11.74 32.53 -56.72
CA ALA A 350 -10.31 32.74 -56.46
C ALA A 350 -9.45 32.55 -57.70
N GLU A 351 -9.76 31.53 -58.52
CA GLU A 351 -9.07 31.27 -59.79
C GLU A 351 -9.36 32.37 -60.81
N GLU A 352 -10.63 32.85 -60.93
CA GLU A 352 -10.98 33.97 -61.76
C GLU A 352 -10.28 35.31 -61.33
N ALA A 353 -10.18 35.51 -60.00
CA ALA A 353 -9.48 36.65 -59.45
C ALA A 353 -7.97 36.61 -59.74
N ALA A 354 -7.36 35.42 -59.59
CA ALA A 354 -5.96 35.20 -59.91
C ALA A 354 -5.67 35.35 -61.40
N ALA A 355 -6.56 34.83 -62.28
CA ALA A 355 -6.45 35.06 -63.76
C ALA A 355 -6.59 36.55 -64.17
N LYS A 356 -7.54 37.26 -63.54
CA LYS A 356 -7.68 38.68 -63.75
C LYS A 356 -6.48 39.48 -63.28
N ALA A 357 -5.90 39.12 -62.13
CA ALA A 357 -4.68 39.73 -61.60
C ALA A 357 -3.46 39.49 -62.53
N ALA A 358 -3.32 38.24 -63.03
CA ALA A 358 -2.28 37.84 -63.97
C ALA A 358 -2.42 38.66 -65.30
N ALA A 359 -3.64 38.74 -65.84
CA ALA A 359 -3.92 39.50 -67.04
C ALA A 359 -3.68 41.04 -66.85
N ALA A 360 -4.00 41.56 -65.67
CA ALA A 360 -3.72 42.96 -65.33
C ALA A 360 -2.22 43.24 -65.21
N LYS A 361 -1.44 42.33 -64.67
CA LYS A 361 0.03 42.42 -64.62
C LYS A 361 0.66 42.35 -66.00
N GLU A 362 0.17 41.50 -66.86
CA GLU A 362 0.63 41.38 -68.23
C GLU A 362 0.29 42.66 -69.06
N TYR A 363 -0.90 43.19 -68.80
CA TYR A 363 -1.31 44.46 -69.43
C TYR A 363 -0.48 45.64 -68.92
N ALA A 364 -0.18 45.72 -67.63
CA ALA A 364 0.67 46.74 -67.01
C ALA A 364 2.13 46.69 -67.57
N ALA A 365 2.67 45.41 -67.64
CA ALA A 365 3.99 45.18 -68.23
C ALA A 365 4.09 45.62 -69.71
N LYS A 366 3.04 45.40 -70.53
CA LYS A 366 2.99 45.85 -71.93
C LYS A 366 2.86 47.33 -72.05
N LYS A 367 2.33 48.09 -71.09
CA LYS A 367 2.19 49.54 -71.07
C LYS A 367 3.34 50.26 -70.38
N GLY A 368 4.32 49.60 -69.80
CA GLY A 368 5.47 50.25 -69.14
C GLY A 368 5.11 51.01 -67.85
N VAL A 369 3.98 50.70 -67.22
CA VAL A 369 3.58 51.30 -65.95
C VAL A 369 4.29 50.53 -64.80
N VAL A 370 5.25 51.18 -64.16
CA VAL A 370 5.90 50.68 -62.98
C VAL A 370 4.87 50.76 -61.84
N GLU A 371 4.40 49.60 -61.35
CA GLU A 371 3.55 49.52 -60.18
C GLU A 371 4.40 49.83 -58.95
N GLU A 372 4.12 50.94 -58.24
CA GLU A 372 4.66 51.19 -56.91
C GLU A 372 4.18 50.04 -55.99
N GLU A 373 5.11 49.29 -55.41
CA GLU A 373 4.80 48.29 -54.38
C GLU A 373 4.06 48.99 -53.23
N LYS A 374 2.75 48.76 -53.13
CA LYS A 374 2.02 49.10 -51.92
C LYS A 374 2.58 48.27 -50.79
N PRO A 375 2.91 48.93 -49.65
CA PRO A 375 3.40 48.20 -48.50
C PRO A 375 2.41 47.09 -48.10
N ALA A 376 2.95 45.89 -47.75
CA ALA A 376 2.20 44.76 -47.38
C ALA A 376 1.14 45.12 -46.32
N ASN A 377 -0.09 44.75 -46.58
CA ASN A 377 -1.25 45.04 -45.75
C ASN A 377 -0.90 44.83 -44.27
N GLU A 378 -0.93 45.91 -43.51
CA GLU A 378 -1.04 45.82 -42.06
C GLU A 378 -2.22 44.95 -41.74
N THR A 379 -1.97 43.93 -40.92
CA THR A 379 -3.00 42.98 -40.48
C THR A 379 -4.14 43.79 -39.85
N LEU A 380 -5.35 43.61 -40.36
CA LEU A 380 -6.58 44.31 -39.93
C LEU A 380 -6.88 44.25 -38.42
N SER A 381 -6.06 43.55 -37.64
CA SER A 381 -6.19 43.39 -36.20
C SER A 381 -5.24 44.28 -35.38
N GLY A 382 -4.30 45.04 -36.01
CA GLY A 382 -3.30 45.83 -35.31
C GLY A 382 -2.31 45.02 -34.44
N VAL A 383 -2.44 43.71 -34.39
CA VAL A 383 -1.57 42.80 -33.62
C VAL A 383 -0.97 41.79 -34.60
N LYS A 384 0.35 41.84 -34.75
CA LYS A 384 1.12 41.08 -35.75
C LYS A 384 0.89 39.54 -35.72
N ASP A 385 0.53 39.00 -34.60
CA ASP A 385 0.40 37.56 -34.40
C ASP A 385 -1.05 37.06 -34.16
N ARG A 386 -2.07 37.91 -34.41
CA ARG A 386 -3.49 37.54 -34.28
C ARG A 386 -4.31 37.84 -35.52
N PRO A 387 -4.10 37.17 -36.66
CA PRO A 387 -4.77 37.45 -37.92
C PRO A 387 -6.29 37.18 -37.92
N ASN A 388 -6.83 36.52 -36.88
CA ASN A 388 -8.24 36.09 -36.87
C ASN A 388 -9.14 36.87 -35.88
N CYS A 389 -8.66 37.92 -35.22
CA CYS A 389 -9.52 38.78 -34.40
C CYS A 389 -10.33 39.74 -35.25
N LYS A 390 -11.43 39.26 -35.81
CA LYS A 390 -12.44 40.06 -36.52
C LYS A 390 -13.60 40.35 -35.58
N GLY A 391 -13.55 41.45 -34.84
CA GLY A 391 -14.69 41.88 -34.01
C GLY A 391 -14.81 43.40 -34.05
N ARG A 392 -16.06 43.90 -34.03
CA ARG A 392 -16.41 45.36 -34.06
C ARG A 392 -15.89 46.11 -32.83
N ASN A 393 -15.45 45.43 -31.77
CA ASN A 393 -15.00 46.00 -30.50
C ASN A 393 -13.60 45.49 -30.11
N TYR A 394 -12.68 45.44 -31.09
CA TYR A 394 -11.27 45.12 -30.80
C TYR A 394 -10.60 46.35 -30.18
N ASP A 395 -10.26 46.20 -28.88
CA ASP A 395 -9.44 47.16 -28.14
C ASP A 395 -8.02 46.58 -28.01
N PRO A 396 -7.00 47.21 -28.64
CA PRO A 396 -5.62 46.76 -28.62
C PRO A 396 -5.00 46.78 -27.22
N ASN A 397 -5.56 47.57 -26.28
CA ASN A 397 -5.02 47.75 -24.94
C ASN A 397 -5.72 46.92 -23.88
N ARG A 398 -6.73 46.10 -24.23
CA ARG A 398 -7.56 45.35 -23.29
C ARG A 398 -6.79 44.32 -22.44
N TYR A 399 -5.58 43.96 -22.84
CA TYR A 399 -4.74 42.98 -22.20
C TYR A 399 -3.33 43.47 -21.86
N THR A 400 -3.07 44.79 -21.89
CA THR A 400 -1.85 45.34 -21.34
C THR A 400 -2.00 45.46 -19.84
N GLU A 401 -1.03 44.85 -19.08
CA GLU A 401 -1.05 44.70 -17.60
C GLU A 401 -0.81 46.04 -16.85
N GLU A 402 -1.10 47.22 -17.39
CA GLU A 402 -0.81 48.46 -16.70
C GLU A 402 -2.00 49.13 -15.98
N GLU A 403 -3.08 48.39 -15.68
CA GLU A 403 -4.10 48.87 -14.74
C GLU A 403 -4.68 47.71 -13.94
N LYS A 404 -3.95 47.27 -12.87
CA LYS A 404 -4.53 46.77 -11.63
C LYS A 404 -3.63 47.08 -10.44
#